data_e30b6f2cfa3ec21f70cdbf9775afb77a
#
_entry.id   e30b6f2cfa3ec21f70cdbf9775afb77a
#
_cell.length_a   1.000
_cell.length_b   1.000
_cell.length_c   1.000
_cell.angle_alpha   90.00
_cell.angle_beta   90.00
_cell.angle_gamma   90.00
#
_symmetry.space_group_name_H-M   'P 1'
#
loop_
_entity.id
_entity.type
_entity.pdbx_description
1 polymer ?
#
loop_
_entity_poly.entity_id
_entity_poly.type
_entity_poly.pdbx_seq_one_letter_code
_entity_poly.pdbx_strand_id
1 'polypeptide(L)'
;MSSRPARVGLMIPSSNTMMEVDFTRDLPPGAALHTARMYMEDTTAAGENRMLDEFALPAARDLGTARPDVVVFGCTSAGALRGNDYDTELCQRISELTGAPVVSTIGAVRTAIEASGAASIGVITPYVDELNEKIKASIEDDGIQVAGITGLGITDNFAIAEVEPDEIVAFAVRALGPLAAAGLIDLAFASCTNFGAMAVRPAVAERLGLPVVTSNQAVLAATVARLRTLWSLPPLTTSPPAAMTRRCGCWLATRKPRSWPAGRA
;
A
#
# COMPACT_ATOMS: atom_id res chain seq x y z
N MET A 1 -16.43 -3.15 26.65
CA MET A 1 -15.54 -3.47 25.50
C MET A 1 -16.24 -4.52 24.65
N SER A 2 -16.29 -4.40 23.35
CA SER A 2 -16.89 -5.41 22.48
C SER A 2 -16.07 -6.70 22.57
N SER A 3 -16.75 -7.84 22.62
CA SER A 3 -16.10 -9.18 22.69
C SER A 3 -15.62 -9.67 21.30
N ARG A 4 -15.97 -8.97 20.22
CA ARG A 4 -15.53 -9.32 18.86
C ARG A 4 -14.30 -8.55 18.44
N PRO A 5 -13.46 -9.05 17.51
CA PRO A 5 -12.37 -8.27 16.93
C PRO A 5 -12.91 -7.07 16.12
N ALA A 6 -12.12 -5.99 16.05
CA ALA A 6 -12.36 -4.90 15.13
C ALA A 6 -12.17 -5.38 13.68
N ARG A 7 -13.12 -5.11 12.79
CA ARG A 7 -13.10 -5.57 11.41
C ARG A 7 -12.53 -4.50 10.51
N VAL A 8 -11.38 -4.79 9.90
CA VAL A 8 -10.75 -3.96 8.88
C VAL A 8 -11.13 -4.50 7.52
N GLY A 9 -11.91 -3.74 6.76
CA GLY A 9 -12.18 -4.04 5.36
C GLY A 9 -11.03 -3.54 4.49
N LEU A 10 -10.47 -4.40 3.64
CA LEU A 10 -9.39 -4.05 2.74
C LEU A 10 -9.84 -4.25 1.30
N MET A 11 -9.88 -3.17 0.51
CA MET A 11 -10.17 -3.20 -0.92
C MET A 11 -8.87 -3.04 -1.69
N ILE A 12 -8.46 -4.06 -2.45
CA ILE A 12 -7.19 -4.07 -3.20
C ILE A 12 -7.39 -4.53 -4.64
N PRO A 13 -6.49 -4.15 -5.57
CA PRO A 13 -6.42 -4.79 -6.89
C PRO A 13 -6.33 -6.31 -6.78
N SER A 14 -7.00 -7.04 -7.68
CA SER A 14 -7.12 -8.51 -7.58
C SER A 14 -5.77 -9.24 -7.64
N SER A 15 -4.80 -8.66 -8.31
CA SER A 15 -3.43 -9.17 -8.46
C SER A 15 -2.44 -8.67 -7.37
N ASN A 16 -2.90 -7.84 -6.41
CA ASN A 16 -2.06 -7.41 -5.29
C ASN A 16 -1.86 -8.56 -4.30
N THR A 17 -0.60 -8.90 -4.02
CA THR A 17 -0.20 -9.99 -3.11
C THR A 17 0.59 -9.52 -1.90
N MET A 18 0.93 -8.21 -1.82
CA MET A 18 1.79 -7.68 -0.75
C MET A 18 1.00 -7.02 0.38
N MET A 19 -0.05 -6.26 0.07
CA MET A 19 -0.71 -5.45 1.09
C MET A 19 -1.40 -6.28 2.18
N GLU A 20 -2.02 -7.41 1.83
CA GLU A 20 -2.60 -8.33 2.82
C GLU A 20 -1.56 -8.92 3.76
N VAL A 21 -0.37 -9.23 3.25
CA VAL A 21 0.75 -9.74 4.05
C VAL A 21 1.21 -8.69 5.06
N ASP A 22 1.42 -7.45 4.60
CA ASP A 22 1.83 -6.35 5.46
C ASP A 22 0.78 -6.04 6.53
N PHE A 23 -0.50 -5.98 6.15
CA PHE A 23 -1.59 -5.73 7.10
C PHE A 23 -1.75 -6.88 8.10
N THR A 24 -1.70 -8.13 7.65
CA THR A 24 -1.82 -9.31 8.53
C THR A 24 -0.69 -9.37 9.54
N ARG A 25 0.53 -8.98 9.15
CA ARG A 25 1.70 -8.97 10.03
C ARG A 25 1.61 -7.87 11.10
N ASP A 26 1.16 -6.66 10.73
CA ASP A 26 1.37 -5.46 11.53
C ASP A 26 0.07 -4.84 12.09
N LEU A 27 -1.11 -5.39 11.77
CA LEU A 27 -2.34 -5.00 12.46
C LEU A 27 -2.25 -5.38 13.95
N PRO A 28 -2.75 -4.51 14.85
CA PRO A 28 -2.70 -4.80 16.29
C PRO A 28 -3.55 -6.01 16.65
N PRO A 29 -3.18 -6.74 17.72
CA PRO A 29 -4.03 -7.79 18.27
C PRO A 29 -5.44 -7.26 18.56
N GLY A 30 -6.45 -8.05 18.20
CA GLY A 30 -7.86 -7.65 18.33
C GLY A 30 -8.43 -6.97 17.08
N ALA A 31 -7.67 -6.84 16.00
CA ALA A 31 -8.18 -6.52 14.67
C ALA A 31 -8.19 -7.75 13.76
N ALA A 32 -9.15 -7.83 12.86
CA ALA A 32 -9.28 -8.89 11.86
C ALA A 32 -9.43 -8.26 10.47
N LEU A 33 -8.71 -8.80 9.49
CA LEU A 33 -8.71 -8.35 8.10
C LEU A 33 -9.77 -9.10 7.29
N HIS A 34 -10.54 -8.37 6.50
CA HIS A 34 -11.52 -8.89 5.54
C HIS A 34 -11.27 -8.21 4.20
N THR A 35 -10.90 -8.97 3.17
CA THR A 35 -10.47 -8.43 1.89
C THR A 35 -11.51 -8.63 0.81
N ALA A 36 -11.79 -7.55 0.06
CA ALA A 36 -12.47 -7.59 -1.23
C ALA A 36 -11.49 -7.19 -2.34
N ARG A 37 -11.51 -7.91 -3.45
CA ARG A 37 -10.60 -7.68 -4.56
C ARG A 37 -11.31 -7.00 -5.72
N MET A 38 -10.66 -5.98 -6.28
CA MET A 38 -11.10 -5.25 -7.47
C MET A 38 -10.30 -5.77 -8.66
N TYR A 39 -10.97 -6.29 -9.69
CA TYR A 39 -10.26 -6.88 -10.83
C TYR A 39 -9.33 -5.86 -11.50
N MET A 40 -8.07 -6.21 -11.58
CA MET A 40 -7.02 -5.45 -12.27
C MET A 40 -5.83 -6.37 -12.57
N GLU A 41 -5.40 -6.41 -13.82
CA GLU A 41 -4.20 -7.12 -14.26
C GLU A 41 -3.05 -6.13 -14.48
N ASP A 42 -3.33 -5.05 -15.23
CA ASP A 42 -2.33 -4.07 -15.63
C ASP A 42 -2.36 -2.81 -14.78
N THR A 43 -1.19 -2.38 -14.33
CA THR A 43 -0.96 -1.10 -13.64
C THR A 43 -0.65 -0.03 -14.69
N THR A 44 -1.71 0.36 -15.39
CA THR A 44 -1.75 1.42 -16.40
C THR A 44 -2.95 2.33 -16.13
N ALA A 45 -2.98 3.54 -16.68
CA ALA A 45 -4.15 4.41 -16.52
C ALA A 45 -5.43 3.75 -17.05
N ALA A 46 -5.36 2.99 -18.14
CA ALA A 46 -6.51 2.26 -18.69
C ALA A 46 -6.98 1.14 -17.76
N GLY A 47 -6.06 0.30 -17.24
CA GLY A 47 -6.37 -0.78 -16.30
C GLY A 47 -6.96 -0.26 -14.99
N GLU A 48 -6.38 0.80 -14.44
CA GLU A 48 -6.87 1.43 -13.20
C GLU A 48 -8.22 2.13 -13.40
N ASN A 49 -8.44 2.81 -14.52
CA ASN A 49 -9.75 3.40 -14.84
C ASN A 49 -10.83 2.32 -14.92
N ARG A 50 -10.54 1.20 -15.58
CA ARG A 50 -11.46 0.08 -15.64
C ARG A 50 -11.76 -0.50 -14.25
N MET A 51 -10.74 -0.68 -13.42
CA MET A 51 -10.91 -1.13 -12.03
C MET A 51 -11.81 -0.19 -11.25
N LEU A 52 -11.60 1.12 -11.36
CA LEU A 52 -12.40 2.14 -10.66
C LEU A 52 -13.87 2.14 -11.13
N ASP A 53 -14.09 2.06 -12.45
CA ASP A 53 -15.42 2.21 -13.04
C ASP A 53 -16.28 0.95 -12.90
N GLU A 54 -15.67 -0.24 -13.03
CA GLU A 54 -16.41 -1.51 -13.10
C GLU A 54 -16.37 -2.31 -11.78
N PHE A 55 -15.28 -2.24 -11.00
CA PHE A 55 -15.04 -3.18 -9.90
C PHE A 55 -14.97 -2.57 -8.50
N ALA A 56 -14.67 -1.27 -8.36
CA ALA A 56 -14.49 -0.67 -7.05
C ALA A 56 -15.79 -0.67 -6.22
N LEU A 57 -16.90 -0.18 -6.77
CA LEU A 57 -18.16 -0.13 -6.02
C LEU A 57 -18.82 -1.49 -5.81
N PRO A 58 -18.81 -2.45 -6.77
CA PRO A 58 -19.21 -3.82 -6.49
C PRO A 58 -18.41 -4.45 -5.34
N ALA A 59 -17.08 -4.32 -5.31
CA ALA A 59 -16.25 -4.84 -4.23
C ALA A 59 -16.58 -4.18 -2.87
N ALA A 60 -16.87 -2.86 -2.86
CA ALA A 60 -17.31 -2.15 -1.67
C ALA A 60 -18.66 -2.69 -1.15
N ARG A 61 -19.61 -2.94 -2.04
CA ARG A 61 -20.91 -3.52 -1.67
C ARG A 61 -20.77 -4.89 -1.04
N ASP A 62 -19.95 -5.76 -1.63
CA ASP A 62 -19.70 -7.10 -1.11
C ASP A 62 -19.02 -7.04 0.25
N LEU A 63 -17.99 -6.19 0.39
CA LEU A 63 -17.29 -5.98 1.65
C LEU A 63 -18.21 -5.43 2.75
N GLY A 64 -19.15 -4.55 2.39
CA GLY A 64 -20.14 -3.97 3.31
C GLY A 64 -20.99 -5.01 4.04
N THR A 65 -21.23 -6.19 3.42
CA THR A 65 -21.98 -7.29 4.05
C THR A 65 -21.25 -7.87 5.26
N ALA A 66 -19.91 -7.76 5.34
CA ALA A 66 -19.10 -8.12 6.50
C ALA A 66 -19.18 -7.08 7.63
N ARG A 67 -19.83 -5.93 7.40
CA ARG A 67 -19.96 -4.81 8.35
C ARG A 67 -18.61 -4.41 8.94
N PRO A 68 -17.66 -3.93 8.14
CA PRO A 68 -16.35 -3.48 8.62
C PRO A 68 -16.51 -2.29 9.58
N ASP A 69 -15.55 -2.09 10.48
CA ASP A 69 -15.48 -0.93 11.37
C ASP A 69 -14.69 0.23 10.72
N VAL A 70 -13.80 -0.12 9.80
CA VAL A 70 -13.06 0.80 8.92
C VAL A 70 -12.79 0.10 7.60
N VAL A 71 -12.80 0.84 6.50
CA VAL A 71 -12.43 0.34 5.17
C VAL A 71 -11.16 1.04 4.70
N VAL A 72 -10.30 0.31 4.01
CA VAL A 72 -9.09 0.83 3.35
C VAL A 72 -9.28 0.71 1.85
N PHE A 73 -9.14 1.81 1.11
CA PHE A 73 -8.98 1.80 -0.33
C PHE A 73 -7.51 1.63 -0.67
N GLY A 74 -7.11 0.39 -0.95
CA GLY A 74 -5.74 -0.09 -1.01
C GLY A 74 -5.10 0.00 -2.40
N CYS A 75 -5.14 1.16 -3.07
CA CYS A 75 -4.44 1.41 -4.32
C CYS A 75 -3.94 2.85 -4.37
N THR A 76 -2.61 3.03 -4.44
CA THR A 76 -2.00 4.36 -4.40
C THR A 76 -2.23 5.10 -5.71
N SER A 77 -1.89 4.48 -6.82
CA SER A 77 -1.97 5.10 -8.15
C SER A 77 -3.40 5.36 -8.59
N ALA A 78 -4.32 4.42 -8.35
CA ALA A 78 -5.73 4.63 -8.66
C ALA A 78 -6.36 5.77 -7.82
N GLY A 79 -5.93 5.95 -6.57
CA GLY A 79 -6.35 7.09 -5.75
C GLY A 79 -5.86 8.44 -6.31
N ALA A 80 -4.65 8.47 -6.90
CA ALA A 80 -4.10 9.68 -7.52
C ALA A 80 -4.57 9.92 -8.96
N LEU A 81 -5.07 8.87 -9.64
CA LEU A 81 -5.28 8.85 -11.10
C LEU A 81 -6.15 9.99 -11.63
N ARG A 82 -7.26 10.26 -10.92
CA ARG A 82 -8.27 11.26 -11.30
C ARG A 82 -8.23 12.51 -10.41
N GLY A 83 -7.16 12.66 -9.60
CA GLY A 83 -6.97 13.77 -8.67
C GLY A 83 -7.58 13.55 -7.29
N ASN A 84 -7.20 14.41 -6.36
CA ASN A 84 -7.51 14.26 -4.94
C ASN A 84 -9.00 14.41 -4.61
N ASP A 85 -9.71 15.25 -5.36
CA ASP A 85 -11.16 15.42 -5.20
C ASP A 85 -11.91 14.14 -5.57
N TYR A 86 -11.51 13.48 -6.67
CA TYR A 86 -12.10 12.21 -7.06
C TYR A 86 -11.84 11.10 -6.03
N ASP A 87 -10.62 11.03 -5.48
CA ASP A 87 -10.29 10.06 -4.41
C ASP A 87 -11.20 10.28 -3.19
N THR A 88 -11.43 11.53 -2.82
CA THR A 88 -12.32 11.90 -1.72
C THR A 88 -13.77 11.49 -2.00
N GLU A 89 -14.29 11.78 -3.20
CA GLU A 89 -15.63 11.39 -3.63
C GLU A 89 -15.80 9.87 -3.67
N LEU A 90 -14.82 9.15 -4.23
CA LEU A 90 -14.82 7.68 -4.26
C LEU A 90 -14.87 7.10 -2.84
N CYS A 91 -14.05 7.61 -1.93
CA CYS A 91 -14.05 7.19 -0.52
C CYS A 91 -15.40 7.46 0.16
N GLN A 92 -16.06 8.56 -0.14
CA GLN A 92 -17.41 8.85 0.35
C GLN A 92 -18.42 7.80 -0.17
N ARG A 93 -18.42 7.50 -1.46
CA ARG A 93 -19.30 6.47 -2.05
C ARG A 93 -19.06 5.08 -1.47
N ILE A 94 -17.78 4.71 -1.22
CA ILE A 94 -17.43 3.46 -0.54
C ILE A 94 -17.96 3.47 0.89
N SER A 95 -17.84 4.59 1.61
CA SER A 95 -18.35 4.74 2.97
C SER A 95 -19.88 4.57 3.05
N GLU A 96 -20.60 5.12 2.09
CA GLU A 96 -22.07 4.97 1.99
C GLU A 96 -22.48 3.51 1.77
N LEU A 97 -21.74 2.77 0.92
CA LEU A 97 -22.02 1.36 0.63
C LEU A 97 -21.66 0.41 1.77
N THR A 98 -20.60 0.72 2.52
CA THR A 98 -20.08 -0.15 3.58
C THR A 98 -20.61 0.21 4.97
N GLY A 99 -21.12 1.43 5.13
CA GLY A 99 -21.51 1.98 6.44
C GLY A 99 -20.33 2.26 7.37
N ALA A 100 -19.11 2.34 6.84
CA ALA A 100 -17.88 2.50 7.62
C ALA A 100 -17.01 3.65 7.07
N PRO A 101 -16.23 4.33 7.93
CA PRO A 101 -15.26 5.32 7.46
C PRO A 101 -14.20 4.67 6.58
N VAL A 102 -13.76 5.40 5.54
CA VAL A 102 -12.76 4.94 4.57
C VAL A 102 -11.44 5.65 4.79
N VAL A 103 -10.35 4.91 4.69
CA VAL A 103 -8.97 5.42 4.64
C VAL A 103 -8.46 5.22 3.22
N SER A 104 -8.22 6.31 2.51
CA SER A 104 -7.55 6.28 1.20
C SER A 104 -6.05 6.08 1.38
N THR A 105 -5.43 5.26 0.53
CA THR A 105 -3.98 5.07 0.55
C THR A 105 -3.24 6.34 0.17
N ILE A 106 -3.63 7.02 -0.92
CA ILE A 106 -2.96 8.27 -1.33
C ILE A 106 -3.20 9.39 -0.32
N GLY A 107 -4.40 9.50 0.23
CA GLY A 107 -4.71 10.46 1.29
C GLY A 107 -3.88 10.23 2.55
N ALA A 108 -3.70 8.96 2.96
CA ALA A 108 -2.84 8.60 4.10
C ALA A 108 -1.36 8.91 3.85
N VAL A 109 -0.87 8.68 2.62
CA VAL A 109 0.49 9.04 2.20
C VAL A 109 0.70 10.55 2.28
N ARG A 110 -0.20 11.36 1.71
CA ARG A 110 -0.14 12.82 1.75
C ARG A 110 -0.09 13.33 3.20
N THR A 111 -0.99 12.83 4.06
CA THR A 111 -0.99 13.15 5.49
C THR A 111 0.32 12.75 6.19
N ALA A 112 0.90 11.60 5.85
CA ALA A 112 2.16 11.16 6.44
C ALA A 112 3.36 12.02 6.00
N ILE A 113 3.39 12.46 4.74
CA ILE A 113 4.41 13.38 4.22
C ILE A 113 4.28 14.75 4.89
N GLU A 114 3.07 15.31 4.94
CA GLU A 114 2.79 16.59 5.63
C GLU A 114 3.22 16.53 7.10
N ALA A 115 2.84 15.48 7.82
CA ALA A 115 3.19 15.29 9.23
C ALA A 115 4.71 15.14 9.47
N SER A 116 5.49 14.76 8.46
CA SER A 116 6.96 14.70 8.54
C SER A 116 7.62 16.07 8.53
N GLY A 117 6.92 17.10 8.07
CA GLY A 117 7.45 18.45 7.86
C GLY A 117 8.36 18.57 6.65
N ALA A 118 8.43 17.56 5.77
CA ALA A 118 9.22 17.61 4.54
C ALA A 118 8.66 18.65 3.58
N ALA A 119 9.52 19.52 3.05
CA ALA A 119 9.17 20.50 2.04
C ALA A 119 9.42 19.97 0.61
N SER A 120 10.39 19.07 0.46
CA SER A 120 10.79 18.49 -0.81
C SER A 120 11.05 16.99 -0.66
N ILE A 121 10.50 16.20 -1.58
CA ILE A 121 10.61 14.73 -1.52
C ILE A 121 11.14 14.12 -2.81
N GLY A 122 11.78 12.97 -2.67
CA GLY A 122 12.09 12.07 -3.78
C GLY A 122 11.17 10.87 -3.79
N VAL A 123 10.69 10.47 -4.96
CA VAL A 123 9.72 9.39 -5.10
C VAL A 123 10.28 8.27 -5.96
N ILE A 124 10.15 7.02 -5.49
CA ILE A 124 10.35 5.83 -6.32
C ILE A 124 9.02 5.08 -6.45
N THR A 125 8.81 4.49 -7.60
CA THR A 125 7.61 3.72 -7.93
C THR A 125 7.97 2.51 -8.79
N PRO A 126 7.11 1.49 -8.87
CA PRO A 126 7.22 0.46 -9.90
C PRO A 126 6.62 0.91 -11.26
N TYR A 127 5.92 2.04 -11.31
CA TYR A 127 5.04 2.44 -12.40
C TYR A 127 5.75 2.96 -13.65
N VAL A 128 4.96 3.07 -14.73
CA VAL A 128 5.28 3.85 -15.93
C VAL A 128 5.11 5.35 -15.69
N ASP A 129 5.69 6.19 -16.55
CA ASP A 129 5.71 7.65 -16.36
C ASP A 129 4.32 8.27 -16.31
N GLU A 130 3.36 7.73 -17.06
CA GLU A 130 1.97 8.21 -17.05
C GLU A 130 1.37 8.19 -15.61
N LEU A 131 1.59 7.13 -14.84
CA LEU A 131 1.12 7.04 -13.46
C LEU A 131 2.02 7.83 -12.50
N ASN A 132 3.32 7.93 -12.78
CA ASN A 132 4.24 8.75 -12.00
C ASN A 132 3.79 10.22 -11.98
N GLU A 133 3.37 10.77 -13.11
CA GLU A 133 2.86 12.15 -13.22
C GLU A 133 1.59 12.34 -12.36
N LYS A 134 0.74 11.32 -12.25
CA LYS A 134 -0.46 11.38 -11.39
C LYS A 134 -0.11 11.39 -9.90
N ILE A 135 0.85 10.55 -9.50
CA ILE A 135 1.36 10.54 -8.12
C ILE A 135 2.00 11.89 -7.78
N LYS A 136 2.84 12.41 -8.68
CA LYS A 136 3.49 13.71 -8.51
C LYS A 136 2.45 14.83 -8.35
N ALA A 137 1.50 14.93 -9.26
CA ALA A 137 0.46 15.95 -9.21
C ALA A 137 -0.37 15.88 -7.92
N SER A 138 -0.74 14.66 -7.48
CA SER A 138 -1.48 14.46 -6.24
C SER A 138 -0.75 14.96 -4.99
N ILE A 139 0.58 14.80 -4.94
CA ILE A 139 1.40 15.24 -3.81
C ILE A 139 1.66 16.75 -3.88
N GLU A 140 1.94 17.28 -5.08
CA GLU A 140 2.21 18.70 -5.30
C GLU A 140 0.98 19.59 -5.08
N ASP A 141 -0.23 19.03 -5.19
CA ASP A 141 -1.50 19.72 -4.88
C ASP A 141 -1.58 20.19 -3.41
N ASP A 142 -0.83 19.54 -2.51
CA ASP A 142 -0.69 19.94 -1.10
C ASP A 142 0.47 20.94 -0.85
N GLY A 143 1.12 21.41 -1.89
CA GLY A 143 2.25 22.34 -1.80
C GLY A 143 3.59 21.68 -1.45
N ILE A 144 3.69 20.36 -1.50
CA ILE A 144 4.93 19.61 -1.27
C ILE A 144 5.66 19.45 -2.60
N GLN A 145 6.93 19.86 -2.67
CA GLN A 145 7.72 19.73 -3.88
C GLN A 145 8.13 18.27 -4.11
N VAL A 146 7.89 17.74 -5.31
CA VAL A 146 8.47 16.47 -5.76
C VAL A 146 9.71 16.77 -6.61
N ALA A 147 10.89 16.77 -5.98
CA ALA A 147 12.16 17.08 -6.63
C ALA A 147 12.59 16.04 -7.67
N GLY A 148 12.09 14.83 -7.54
CA GLY A 148 12.30 13.78 -8.53
C GLY A 148 11.38 12.59 -8.29
N ILE A 149 10.91 11.99 -9.38
CA ILE A 149 10.16 10.73 -9.37
C ILE A 149 10.75 9.79 -10.41
N THR A 150 10.98 8.55 -10.03
CA THR A 150 11.55 7.53 -10.93
C THR A 150 10.76 6.23 -10.78
N GLY A 151 10.34 5.65 -11.91
CA GLY A 151 9.62 4.39 -11.98
C GLY A 151 10.45 3.26 -12.57
N LEU A 152 10.09 2.00 -12.26
CA LEU A 152 10.66 0.81 -12.88
C LEU A 152 10.02 0.47 -14.23
N GLY A 153 8.90 1.11 -14.58
CA GLY A 153 8.19 0.89 -15.84
C GLY A 153 7.44 -0.44 -15.94
N ILE A 154 7.04 -1.02 -14.80
CA ILE A 154 6.34 -2.31 -14.75
C ILE A 154 4.84 -2.07 -14.90
N THR A 155 4.22 -2.72 -15.89
CA THR A 155 2.77 -2.66 -16.14
C THR A 155 2.02 -3.87 -15.59
N ASP A 156 2.61 -5.06 -15.59
CA ASP A 156 2.02 -6.25 -14.95
C ASP A 156 2.00 -6.05 -13.43
N ASN A 157 0.80 -5.93 -12.86
CA ASN A 157 0.66 -5.66 -11.43
C ASN A 157 1.17 -6.82 -10.56
N PHE A 158 1.07 -8.07 -11.02
CA PHE A 158 1.63 -9.21 -10.29
C PHE A 158 3.16 -9.15 -10.25
N ALA A 159 3.80 -8.80 -11.37
CA ALA A 159 5.26 -8.67 -11.47
C ALA A 159 5.84 -7.59 -10.53
N ILE A 160 5.04 -6.60 -10.14
CA ILE A 160 5.46 -5.60 -9.15
C ILE A 160 5.80 -6.25 -7.79
N ALA A 161 5.05 -7.26 -7.37
CA ALA A 161 5.27 -7.96 -6.11
C ALA A 161 6.51 -8.87 -6.14
N GLU A 162 6.95 -9.25 -7.33
CA GLU A 162 8.11 -10.13 -7.54
C GLU A 162 9.45 -9.36 -7.55
N VAL A 163 9.43 -8.03 -7.43
CA VAL A 163 10.67 -7.25 -7.33
C VAL A 163 11.36 -7.57 -6.02
N GLU A 164 12.57 -8.10 -6.12
CA GLU A 164 13.34 -8.56 -4.96
C GLU A 164 13.69 -7.42 -3.98
N PRO A 165 13.68 -7.67 -2.67
CA PRO A 165 13.98 -6.67 -1.64
C PRO A 165 15.29 -5.89 -1.87
N ASP A 166 16.35 -6.57 -2.23
CA ASP A 166 17.65 -5.95 -2.50
C ASP A 166 17.63 -5.07 -3.75
N GLU A 167 16.81 -5.41 -4.74
CA GLU A 167 16.61 -4.62 -5.95
C GLU A 167 15.87 -3.32 -5.61
N ILE A 168 14.85 -3.37 -4.75
CA ILE A 168 14.15 -2.17 -4.28
C ILE A 168 15.12 -1.20 -3.58
N VAL A 169 15.98 -1.72 -2.69
CA VAL A 169 16.98 -0.91 -2.01
C VAL A 169 17.98 -0.30 -3.00
N ALA A 170 18.51 -1.11 -3.91
CA ALA A 170 19.46 -0.65 -4.92
C ALA A 170 18.83 0.40 -5.86
N PHE A 171 17.56 0.21 -6.23
CA PHE A 171 16.81 1.16 -7.04
C PHE A 171 16.60 2.49 -6.31
N ALA A 172 16.17 2.46 -5.02
CA ALA A 172 16.01 3.66 -4.22
C ALA A 172 17.30 4.48 -4.12
N VAL A 173 18.42 3.81 -3.82
CA VAL A 173 19.74 4.46 -3.71
C VAL A 173 20.19 5.03 -5.05
N ARG A 174 20.01 4.32 -6.14
CA ARG A 174 20.37 4.77 -7.49
C ARG A 174 19.55 5.98 -7.92
N ALA A 175 18.24 5.95 -7.68
CA ALA A 175 17.32 7.01 -8.10
C ALA A 175 17.39 8.26 -7.21
N LEU A 176 17.44 8.09 -5.90
CA LEU A 176 17.32 9.19 -4.93
C LEU A 176 18.64 9.60 -4.26
N GLY A 177 19.67 8.74 -4.29
CA GLY A 177 20.95 9.02 -3.67
C GLY A 177 21.61 10.34 -4.13
N PRO A 178 21.64 10.67 -5.42
CA PRO A 178 22.14 11.96 -5.89
C PRO A 178 21.34 13.16 -5.34
N LEU A 179 20.02 13.06 -5.23
CA LEU A 179 19.16 14.12 -4.68
C LEU A 179 19.37 14.27 -3.17
N ALA A 180 19.47 13.15 -2.46
CA ALA A 180 19.75 13.14 -1.02
C ALA A 180 21.14 13.74 -0.71
N ALA A 181 22.18 13.33 -1.43
CA ALA A 181 23.53 13.85 -1.26
C ALA A 181 23.65 15.33 -1.58
N ALA A 182 22.83 15.85 -2.49
CA ALA A 182 22.76 17.27 -2.82
C ALA A 182 21.87 18.09 -1.87
N GLY A 183 21.21 17.45 -0.88
CA GLY A 183 20.28 18.11 0.03
C GLY A 183 19.03 18.68 -0.64
N LEU A 184 18.62 18.07 -1.76
CA LEU A 184 17.46 18.51 -2.54
C LEU A 184 16.15 17.87 -2.10
N ILE A 185 16.21 16.84 -1.24
CA ILE A 185 15.05 16.15 -0.68
C ILE A 185 15.21 15.94 0.83
N ASP A 186 14.10 16.06 1.55
CA ASP A 186 14.03 15.89 3.00
C ASP A 186 13.49 14.50 3.38
N LEU A 187 12.83 13.82 2.43
CA LEU A 187 12.16 12.55 2.62
C LEU A 187 12.14 11.75 1.32
N ALA A 188 12.23 10.42 1.44
CA ALA A 188 11.98 9.50 0.34
C ALA A 188 10.58 8.86 0.47
N PHE A 189 9.82 8.81 -0.62
CA PHE A 189 8.56 8.09 -0.69
C PHE A 189 8.67 6.90 -1.66
N ALA A 190 8.43 5.69 -1.15
CA ALA A 190 8.31 4.48 -1.97
C ALA A 190 6.82 4.15 -2.19
N SER A 191 6.34 4.44 -3.39
CA SER A 191 4.94 4.32 -3.78
C SER A 191 4.59 2.92 -4.26
N CYS A 192 3.35 2.54 -4.10
CA CYS A 192 2.65 1.32 -4.48
C CYS A 192 2.37 0.35 -3.32
N THR A 193 1.12 -0.11 -3.26
CA THR A 193 0.68 -1.08 -2.25
C THR A 193 1.09 -2.52 -2.57
N ASN A 194 1.47 -2.80 -3.82
CA ASN A 194 1.99 -4.11 -4.24
C ASN A 194 3.53 -4.17 -4.34
N PHE A 195 4.22 -3.08 -4.00
CA PHE A 195 5.68 -3.01 -3.99
C PHE A 195 6.20 -3.34 -2.60
N GLY A 196 7.12 -4.29 -2.47
CA GLY A 196 7.63 -4.80 -1.19
C GLY A 196 8.43 -3.78 -0.34
N ALA A 197 8.20 -2.48 -0.56
CA ALA A 197 8.97 -1.39 0.02
C ALA A 197 8.84 -1.27 1.55
N MET A 198 7.70 -1.70 2.14
CA MET A 198 7.51 -1.63 3.59
C MET A 198 8.53 -2.48 4.35
N ALA A 199 8.87 -3.66 3.84
CA ALA A 199 9.84 -4.57 4.46
C ALA A 199 11.27 -4.01 4.43
N VAL A 200 11.65 -3.31 3.35
CA VAL A 200 13.00 -2.76 3.15
C VAL A 200 13.14 -1.31 3.56
N ARG A 201 12.07 -0.67 4.04
CA ARG A 201 12.06 0.73 4.46
C ARG A 201 13.24 1.12 5.38
N PRO A 202 13.61 0.33 6.42
CA PRO A 202 14.74 0.66 7.28
C PRO A 202 16.07 0.69 6.53
N ALA A 203 16.31 -0.28 5.63
CA ALA A 203 17.53 -0.33 4.84
C ALA A 203 17.63 0.84 3.84
N VAL A 204 16.51 1.22 3.21
CA VAL A 204 16.46 2.41 2.34
C VAL A 204 16.75 3.68 3.13
N ALA A 205 16.13 3.84 4.31
CA ALA A 205 16.36 5.01 5.18
C ALA A 205 17.83 5.11 5.62
N GLU A 206 18.45 4.01 6.02
CA GLU A 206 19.87 3.95 6.39
C GLU A 206 20.77 4.36 5.21
N ARG A 207 20.50 3.81 4.01
CA ARG A 207 21.35 4.05 2.82
C ARG A 207 21.21 5.47 2.28
N LEU A 208 20.05 6.09 2.38
CA LEU A 208 19.81 7.47 1.93
C LEU A 208 20.14 8.50 3.02
N GLY A 209 20.19 8.10 4.29
CA GLY A 209 20.31 9.02 5.43
C GLY A 209 19.07 9.90 5.63
N LEU A 210 17.90 9.48 5.14
CA LEU A 210 16.66 10.24 5.15
C LEU A 210 15.50 9.40 5.70
N PRO A 211 14.45 10.04 6.27
CA PRO A 211 13.20 9.35 6.56
C PRO A 211 12.56 8.80 5.29
N VAL A 212 11.89 7.65 5.43
CA VAL A 212 11.20 6.99 4.32
C VAL A 212 9.75 6.73 4.69
N VAL A 213 8.84 7.15 3.83
CA VAL A 213 7.41 6.80 3.85
C VAL A 213 7.15 5.74 2.78
N THR A 214 6.31 4.75 3.07
CA THR A 214 5.81 3.79 2.08
C THR A 214 4.28 3.80 2.09
N SER A 215 3.65 3.44 0.96
CA SER A 215 2.19 3.40 0.84
C SER A 215 1.56 2.53 1.93
N ASN A 216 2.05 1.30 2.11
CA ASN A 216 1.47 0.36 3.06
C ASN A 216 1.67 0.80 4.51
N GLN A 217 2.83 1.35 4.87
CA GLN A 217 3.09 1.86 6.21
C GLN A 217 2.19 3.07 6.54
N ALA A 218 2.03 4.01 5.62
CA ALA A 218 1.21 5.20 5.83
C ALA A 218 -0.27 4.84 6.03
N VAL A 219 -0.83 4.04 5.14
CA VAL A 219 -2.25 3.67 5.22
C VAL A 219 -2.54 2.73 6.40
N LEU A 220 -1.62 1.85 6.77
CA LEU A 220 -1.75 1.02 7.98
C LEU A 220 -1.75 1.90 9.23
N ALA A 221 -0.85 2.87 9.34
CA ALA A 221 -0.80 3.80 10.46
C ALA A 221 -2.10 4.61 10.59
N ALA A 222 -2.63 5.13 9.48
CA ALA A 222 -3.89 5.85 9.44
C ALA A 222 -5.07 4.94 9.83
N THR A 223 -5.09 3.68 9.37
CA THR A 223 -6.10 2.68 9.71
C THR A 223 -6.10 2.39 11.22
N VAL A 224 -4.93 2.15 11.79
CA VAL A 224 -4.79 1.91 13.24
C VAL A 224 -5.18 3.14 14.06
N ALA A 225 -4.82 4.34 13.63
CA ALA A 225 -5.28 5.58 14.28
C ALA A 225 -6.80 5.68 14.27
N ARG A 226 -7.44 5.36 13.13
CA ARG A 226 -8.91 5.36 13.02
C ARG A 226 -9.55 4.30 13.92
N LEU A 227 -8.99 3.10 13.98
CA LEU A 227 -9.48 2.05 14.87
C LEU A 227 -9.37 2.45 16.35
N ARG A 228 -8.32 3.16 16.74
CA ARG A 228 -8.16 3.63 18.13
C ARG A 228 -9.22 4.63 18.56
N THR A 229 -9.74 5.43 17.63
CA THR A 229 -10.88 6.34 17.95
C THR A 229 -12.20 5.57 18.13
N LEU A 230 -12.34 4.39 17.54
CA LEU A 230 -13.55 3.56 17.57
C LEU A 230 -13.46 2.43 18.62
N TRP A 231 -12.24 1.99 18.91
CA TRP A 231 -11.95 0.84 19.78
C TRP A 231 -10.77 1.18 20.69
N SER A 232 -10.83 0.77 21.95
CA SER A 232 -9.70 0.90 22.89
C SER A 232 -8.64 -0.16 22.60
N LEU A 233 -7.95 -0.04 21.47
CA LEU A 233 -6.89 -0.96 21.09
C LEU A 233 -5.55 -0.60 21.77
N PRO A 234 -4.70 -1.60 22.10
CA PRO A 234 -3.38 -1.34 22.65
C PRO A 234 -2.49 -0.54 21.68
N PRO A 235 -1.46 0.17 22.16
CA PRO A 235 -0.49 0.82 21.29
C PRO A 235 0.19 -0.20 20.39
N LEU A 236 0.60 0.24 19.16
CA LEU A 236 1.48 -0.54 18.32
C LEU A 236 2.77 -0.80 19.12
N THR A 237 3.13 -2.04 19.32
CA THR A 237 4.44 -2.37 19.88
C THR A 237 5.45 -2.16 18.77
N THR A 238 6.32 -1.14 18.93
CA THR A 238 7.44 -0.86 18.02
C THR A 238 8.60 -1.84 18.21
N SER A 239 8.41 -2.88 19.00
CA SER A 239 9.42 -3.94 19.16
C SER A 239 9.45 -4.81 17.90
N PRO A 240 10.62 -5.04 17.32
CA PRO A 240 10.75 -6.06 16.29
C PRO A 240 10.22 -7.39 16.86
N PRO A 241 9.56 -8.24 16.08
CA PRO A 241 9.12 -9.53 16.55
C PRO A 241 10.33 -10.24 17.15
N ALA A 242 10.21 -10.65 18.43
CA ALA A 242 11.23 -11.48 19.07
C ALA A 242 11.54 -12.62 18.10
N ALA A 243 12.81 -12.80 17.77
CA ALA A 243 13.28 -13.84 16.88
C ALA A 243 12.59 -15.13 17.27
N MET A 244 11.66 -15.58 16.45
CA MET A 244 11.01 -16.87 16.60
C MET A 244 12.12 -17.90 16.38
N THR A 245 12.74 -18.34 17.46
CA THR A 245 13.68 -19.47 17.42
C THR A 245 12.90 -20.65 16.85
N ARG A 246 13.09 -20.87 15.56
CA ARG A 246 12.55 -22.00 14.82
C ARG A 246 13.06 -23.27 15.50
N ARG A 247 12.25 -23.92 16.31
CA ARG A 247 12.33 -25.34 16.46
C ARG A 247 11.76 -25.94 15.18
N CYS A 248 12.63 -26.15 14.20
CA CYS A 248 12.34 -26.93 13.02
C CYS A 248 12.11 -28.38 13.45
N GLY A 249 10.86 -28.74 13.78
CA GLY A 249 10.42 -30.13 13.79
C GLY A 249 10.08 -30.51 12.37
N CYS A 250 10.83 -31.47 11.83
CA CYS A 250 10.66 -32.17 10.56
C CYS A 250 9.25 -32.20 10.01
N TRP A 251 9.05 -31.57 8.86
CA TRP A 251 8.05 -31.95 7.85
C TRP A 251 8.67 -31.86 6.45
N LEU A 252 9.70 -32.69 6.20
CA LEU A 252 10.14 -33.04 4.85
C LEU A 252 9.51 -34.39 4.52
N ALA A 253 8.32 -34.37 3.95
CA ALA A 253 7.75 -35.51 3.26
C ALA A 253 7.30 -35.05 1.88
N THR A 254 8.15 -35.26 0.92
CA THR A 254 7.91 -35.60 -0.49
C THR A 254 6.49 -35.31 -1.03
N ARG A 255 6.29 -34.18 -1.68
CA ARG A 255 5.24 -34.05 -2.69
C ARG A 255 5.87 -33.86 -4.07
N LYS A 256 5.65 -34.86 -4.95
CA LYS A 256 5.90 -34.74 -6.39
C LYS A 256 5.10 -33.60 -6.96
N PRO A 257 5.61 -32.83 -7.93
CA PRO A 257 4.85 -31.78 -8.61
C PRO A 257 3.66 -32.42 -9.33
N ARG A 258 2.46 -31.85 -9.13
CA ARG A 258 1.28 -32.21 -9.90
C ARG A 258 1.40 -31.53 -11.27
N SER A 259 1.53 -32.34 -12.31
CA SER A 259 1.35 -31.88 -13.70
C SER A 259 -0.14 -31.55 -13.95
N TRP A 260 -0.43 -30.32 -14.35
CA TRP A 260 -1.72 -29.93 -14.88
C TRP A 260 -1.84 -30.45 -16.32
N PRO A 261 -2.96 -31.05 -16.74
CA PRO A 261 -3.15 -31.42 -18.13
C PRO A 261 -3.34 -30.15 -18.97
N ALA A 262 -2.58 -30.04 -20.06
CA ALA A 262 -2.76 -29.03 -21.07
C ALA A 262 -4.19 -29.12 -21.65
N GLY A 263 -4.95 -28.04 -21.55
CA GLY A 263 -6.27 -27.91 -22.15
C GLY A 263 -6.17 -28.04 -23.68
N ARG A 264 -7.03 -28.86 -24.24
CA ARG A 264 -7.22 -28.96 -25.68
C ARG A 264 -7.99 -27.74 -26.19
N ALA A 265 -7.61 -27.31 -27.39
CA ALA A 265 -8.16 -26.23 -28.22
C ALA A 265 -9.68 -26.19 -28.31
#